data_53c6bb6f58ab513e452c3c8f3c1d91fe
#
_entry.id   53c6bb6f58ab513e452c3c8f3c1d91fe
#
_cell.length_a   1.000
_cell.length_b   1.000
_cell.length_c   1.000
_cell.angle_alpha   90.00
_cell.angle_beta   90.00
_cell.angle_gamma   90.00
#
_symmetry.space_group_name_H-M   'P 1'
#
loop_
_entity.id
_entity.type
_entity.pdbx_description
1 polymer ?
#
loop_
_entity_poly.entity_id
_entity_poly.type
_entity_poly.pdbx_seq_one_letter_code
_entity_poly.pdbx_strand_id
1 'polypeptide(L)'
;MISFKNVSKFFKTQSGKKVILDRVSCEFESGYSYGLLGVNGAGKSTTMRMIAGTMLPNSGRISKDVRVSWPLGLSSGFNPLMTGRANVHFVARAYGEDVRRVSRFVEEFAELGDYIDAPVRTYSSGMGARLAFGLSMAIEFECYLVDEVLAVGDARFQERCRIAFENRRKNSDIIMISHSMSMINTHCDRGMVLVDGRLIAFDKVEQAIESYYRLNR
;
A
#
# COMPACT_ATOMS: atom_id res chain seq x y z
N MET A 1 7.98 11.83 -7.01
CA MET A 1 8.22 12.34 -5.63
C MET A 1 6.89 12.47 -4.90
N ILE A 2 6.86 12.17 -3.60
CA ILE A 2 5.69 12.39 -2.73
C ILE A 2 6.12 13.33 -1.61
N SER A 3 5.47 14.48 -1.48
CA SER A 3 5.86 15.54 -0.54
C SER A 3 4.75 15.83 0.47
N PHE A 4 5.13 15.89 1.73
CA PHE A 4 4.30 16.31 2.87
C PHE A 4 4.67 17.73 3.26
N LYS A 5 3.68 18.61 3.39
CA LYS A 5 3.85 20.01 3.85
C LYS A 5 2.95 20.29 5.05
N ASN A 6 3.55 20.38 6.24
CA ASN A 6 2.88 20.64 7.52
C ASN A 6 1.68 19.72 7.78
N VAL A 7 1.82 18.43 7.46
CA VAL A 7 0.74 17.44 7.54
C VAL A 7 0.47 17.06 8.98
N SER A 8 -0.79 17.22 9.41
CA SER A 8 -1.26 16.71 10.69
C SER A 8 -2.42 15.75 10.50
N LYS A 9 -2.40 14.66 11.26
CA LYS A 9 -3.49 13.68 11.32
C LYS A 9 -3.74 13.27 12.75
N PHE A 10 -5.01 13.31 13.15
CA PHE A 10 -5.46 12.83 14.46
C PHE A 10 -6.86 12.25 14.37
N PHE A 11 -7.18 11.40 15.33
CA PHE A 11 -8.54 10.90 15.55
C PHE A 11 -9.05 11.36 16.91
N LYS A 12 -10.34 11.68 16.97
CA LYS A 12 -11.02 11.90 18.25
C LYS A 12 -11.35 10.53 18.86
N THR A 13 -11.02 10.35 20.13
CA THR A 13 -11.33 9.14 20.91
C THR A 13 -12.11 9.55 22.15
N GLN A 14 -12.71 8.60 22.83
CA GLN A 14 -13.41 8.86 24.12
C GLN A 14 -12.47 9.44 25.18
N SER A 15 -11.17 9.08 25.16
CA SER A 15 -10.14 9.55 26.08
C SER A 15 -9.41 10.80 25.62
N GLY A 16 -9.81 11.40 24.48
CA GLY A 16 -9.18 12.60 23.96
C GLY A 16 -8.78 12.51 22.48
N LYS A 17 -7.64 13.06 22.14
CA LYS A 17 -7.11 13.16 20.76
C LYS A 17 -5.93 12.22 20.59
N LYS A 18 -6.05 11.21 19.71
CA LYS A 18 -4.92 10.37 19.29
C LYS A 18 -4.24 11.02 18.08
N VAL A 19 -3.04 11.56 18.28
CA VAL A 19 -2.23 12.15 17.22
C VAL A 19 -1.49 11.04 16.46
N ILE A 20 -1.54 11.08 15.14
CA ILE A 20 -0.84 10.18 14.22
C ILE A 20 0.34 10.89 13.55
N LEU A 21 0.11 12.10 13.07
CA LEU A 21 1.14 13.00 12.56
C LEU A 21 0.91 14.41 13.12
N ASP A 22 2.00 15.10 13.50
CA ASP A 22 1.96 16.48 13.97
C ASP A 22 2.86 17.38 13.15
N ARG A 23 2.26 18.14 12.23
CA ARG A 23 2.90 19.12 11.34
C ARG A 23 4.14 18.58 10.63
N VAL A 24 4.04 17.34 10.14
CA VAL A 24 5.12 16.65 9.45
C VAL A 24 5.35 17.29 8.08
N SER A 25 6.62 17.58 7.79
CA SER A 25 7.10 17.95 6.45
C SER A 25 8.25 17.02 6.11
N CYS A 26 8.09 16.23 5.04
CA CYS A 26 9.10 15.28 4.55
C CYS A 26 8.83 14.95 3.08
N GLU A 27 9.78 14.29 2.47
CA GLU A 27 9.71 13.87 1.07
C GLU A 27 10.08 12.40 0.92
N PHE A 28 9.35 11.70 0.04
CA PHE A 28 9.72 10.41 -0.51
C PHE A 28 10.18 10.68 -1.94
N GLU A 29 11.48 10.68 -2.14
CA GLU A 29 12.10 10.96 -3.43
C GLU A 29 11.86 9.80 -4.39
N SER A 30 11.64 10.09 -5.68
CA SER A 30 11.54 9.07 -6.72
C SER A 30 12.90 8.42 -6.97
N GLY A 31 12.89 7.14 -7.33
CA GLY A 31 14.09 6.33 -7.54
C GLY A 31 14.61 5.65 -6.27
N TYR A 32 13.89 5.79 -5.15
CA TYR A 32 14.22 5.10 -3.89
C TYR A 32 13.00 4.40 -3.30
N SER A 33 13.22 3.20 -2.83
CA SER A 33 12.22 2.44 -2.05
C SER A 33 12.38 2.72 -0.56
N TYR A 34 11.27 2.91 0.14
CA TYR A 34 11.26 3.31 1.55
C TYR A 34 10.62 2.28 2.46
N GLY A 35 11.30 1.93 3.55
CA GLY A 35 10.70 1.23 4.69
C GLY A 35 10.06 2.22 5.67
N LEU A 36 8.76 2.07 5.95
CA LEU A 36 8.06 2.85 6.98
C LEU A 36 7.98 2.04 8.28
N LEU A 37 8.79 2.42 9.26
CA LEU A 37 8.96 1.76 10.53
C LEU A 37 8.23 2.49 11.65
N GLY A 38 7.93 1.80 12.74
CA GLY A 38 7.29 2.36 13.93
C GLY A 38 6.54 1.30 14.71
N VAL A 39 6.27 1.53 15.99
CA VAL A 39 5.54 0.59 16.86
C VAL A 39 4.12 0.33 16.37
N ASN A 40 3.52 -0.75 16.86
CA ASN A 40 2.11 -1.03 16.59
C ASN A 40 1.24 0.11 17.11
N GLY A 41 0.31 0.55 16.28
CA GLY A 41 -0.56 1.68 16.60
C GLY A 41 0.07 3.07 16.44
N ALA A 42 1.34 3.21 16.01
CA ALA A 42 1.97 4.51 15.72
C ALA A 42 1.28 5.27 14.58
N GLY A 43 0.60 4.56 13.67
CA GLY A 43 -0.13 5.20 12.56
C GLY A 43 0.45 4.92 11.18
N LYS A 44 1.31 3.92 11.01
CA LYS A 44 1.92 3.54 9.73
C LYS A 44 0.88 3.32 8.62
N SER A 45 -0.10 2.45 8.84
CA SER A 45 -1.16 2.19 7.86
C SER A 45 -2.05 3.42 7.61
N THR A 46 -2.23 4.30 8.61
CA THR A 46 -2.91 5.59 8.43
C THR A 46 -2.11 6.51 7.51
N THR A 47 -0.79 6.58 7.71
CA THR A 47 0.13 7.35 6.85
C THR A 47 0.10 6.82 5.43
N MET A 48 0.13 5.49 5.26
CA MET A 48 0.04 4.85 3.94
C MET A 48 -1.29 5.16 3.23
N ARG A 49 -2.42 5.15 3.95
CA ARG A 49 -3.73 5.55 3.38
C ARG A 49 -3.76 7.01 2.96
N MET A 50 -3.06 7.89 3.66
CA MET A 50 -2.93 9.31 3.25
C MET A 50 -2.04 9.43 2.01
N ILE A 51 -0.96 8.67 1.91
CA ILE A 51 -0.13 8.58 0.69
C ILE A 51 -0.96 8.04 -0.47
N ALA A 52 -1.76 6.99 -0.27
CA ALA A 52 -2.67 6.46 -1.28
C ALA A 52 -3.73 7.48 -1.73
N GLY A 53 -4.07 8.46 -0.87
CA GLY A 53 -5.15 9.41 -1.12
C GLY A 53 -6.54 8.91 -0.69
N THR A 54 -6.61 7.73 -0.06
CA THR A 54 -7.86 7.16 0.47
C THR A 54 -8.26 7.77 1.82
N MET A 55 -7.39 8.57 2.41
CA MET A 55 -7.63 9.32 3.65
C MET A 55 -7.03 10.72 3.55
N LEU A 56 -7.79 11.74 3.94
CA LEU A 56 -7.29 13.10 3.99
C LEU A 56 -6.62 13.42 5.33
N PRO A 57 -5.57 14.25 5.36
CA PRO A 57 -5.04 14.83 6.58
C PRO A 57 -6.06 15.78 7.23
N ASN A 58 -5.89 16.10 8.51
CA ASN A 58 -6.69 17.12 9.19
C ASN A 58 -6.21 18.54 8.85
N SER A 59 -4.91 18.69 8.58
CA SER A 59 -4.30 19.94 8.09
C SER A 59 -3.03 19.64 7.30
N GLY A 60 -2.53 20.62 6.57
CA GLY A 60 -1.40 20.47 5.66
C GLY A 60 -1.79 19.86 4.33
N ARG A 61 -0.80 19.53 3.51
CA ARG A 61 -1.00 19.03 2.15
C ARG A 61 -0.02 17.91 1.82
N ILE A 62 -0.52 16.88 1.14
CA ILE A 62 0.29 15.85 0.49
C ILE A 62 0.16 16.05 -1.01
N SER A 63 1.29 16.22 -1.70
CA SER A 63 1.37 16.33 -3.15
C SER A 63 2.14 15.14 -3.71
N LYS A 64 1.74 14.69 -4.91
CA LYS A 64 2.33 13.55 -5.61
C LYS A 64 2.48 13.93 -7.08
N ASP A 65 3.65 13.73 -7.63
CA ASP A 65 3.95 13.87 -9.07
C ASP A 65 4.17 12.50 -9.74
N VAL A 66 3.89 11.42 -9.00
CA VAL A 66 3.96 10.03 -9.43
C VAL A 66 2.63 9.32 -9.20
N ARG A 67 2.38 8.32 -10.00
CA ARG A 67 1.20 7.45 -9.87
C ARG A 67 1.44 6.44 -8.76
N VAL A 68 0.73 6.61 -7.64
CA VAL A 68 0.84 5.78 -6.44
C VAL A 68 -0.29 4.77 -6.39
N SER A 69 0.03 3.52 -6.07
CA SER A 69 -0.97 2.48 -5.88
C SER A 69 -1.81 2.70 -4.60
N TRP A 70 -2.92 2.00 -4.49
CA TRP A 70 -3.48 1.70 -3.17
C TRP A 70 -2.61 0.65 -2.49
N PRO A 71 -2.70 0.48 -1.14
CA PRO A 71 -1.98 -0.59 -0.45
C PRO A 71 -2.33 -1.97 -1.03
N LEU A 72 -1.31 -2.75 -1.42
CA LEU A 72 -1.49 -4.05 -2.07
C LEU A 72 -2.32 -5.00 -1.20
N GLY A 73 -3.18 -5.79 -1.82
CA GLY A 73 -4.02 -6.76 -1.11
C GLY A 73 -5.24 -6.18 -0.39
N LEU A 74 -5.44 -4.86 -0.39
CA LEU A 74 -6.64 -4.24 0.19
C LEU A 74 -7.86 -4.48 -0.71
N SER A 75 -8.71 -5.43 -0.31
CA SER A 75 -10.02 -5.68 -0.95
C SER A 75 -11.11 -4.67 -0.56
N SER A 76 -10.82 -3.79 0.40
CA SER A 76 -11.80 -2.84 0.95
C SER A 76 -12.26 -1.72 -0.01
N GLY A 77 -11.67 -1.65 -1.21
CA GLY A 77 -12.06 -0.68 -2.24
C GLY A 77 -13.12 -1.19 -3.22
N PHE A 78 -13.50 -2.46 -3.15
CA PHE A 78 -14.51 -3.02 -4.04
C PHE A 78 -15.93 -2.73 -3.56
N ASN A 79 -16.82 -2.45 -4.51
CA ASN A 79 -18.25 -2.43 -4.21
C ASN A 79 -18.76 -3.88 -4.06
N PRO A 80 -19.21 -4.29 -2.86
CA PRO A 80 -19.60 -5.67 -2.60
C PRO A 80 -20.84 -6.13 -3.39
N LEU A 81 -21.67 -5.20 -3.86
CA LEU A 81 -22.87 -5.49 -4.65
C LEU A 81 -22.58 -5.68 -6.14
N MET A 82 -21.42 -5.23 -6.60
CA MET A 82 -20.98 -5.43 -7.99
C MET A 82 -20.23 -6.76 -8.14
N THR A 83 -20.24 -7.31 -9.34
CA THR A 83 -19.41 -8.48 -9.66
C THR A 83 -17.92 -8.16 -9.62
N GLY A 84 -17.06 -9.18 -9.51
CA GLY A 84 -15.61 -8.99 -9.62
C GLY A 84 -15.24 -8.28 -10.92
N ARG A 85 -15.79 -8.75 -12.05
CA ARG A 85 -15.59 -8.13 -13.38
C ARG A 85 -16.02 -6.67 -13.42
N ALA A 86 -17.18 -6.34 -12.87
CA ALA A 86 -17.67 -4.96 -12.83
C ALA A 86 -16.76 -4.04 -12.00
N ASN A 87 -16.25 -4.53 -10.86
CA ASN A 87 -15.25 -3.81 -10.07
C ASN A 87 -13.94 -3.59 -10.84
N VAL A 88 -13.44 -4.62 -11.54
CA VAL A 88 -12.25 -4.52 -12.40
C VAL A 88 -12.43 -3.47 -13.48
N HIS A 89 -13.58 -3.50 -14.19
CA HIS A 89 -13.90 -2.51 -15.23
C HIS A 89 -13.98 -1.09 -14.67
N PHE A 90 -14.60 -0.93 -13.50
CA PHE A 90 -14.72 0.36 -12.85
C PHE A 90 -13.32 0.95 -12.53
N VAL A 91 -12.47 0.15 -11.90
CA VAL A 91 -11.13 0.60 -11.52
C VAL A 91 -10.25 0.86 -12.74
N ALA A 92 -10.29 -0.02 -13.75
CA ALA A 92 -9.54 0.17 -15.00
C ALA A 92 -9.90 1.52 -15.66
N ARG A 93 -11.20 1.85 -15.76
CA ARG A 93 -11.67 3.14 -16.29
C ARG A 93 -11.24 4.32 -15.42
N ALA A 94 -11.35 4.19 -14.10
CA ALA A 94 -10.97 5.25 -13.15
C ALA A 94 -9.48 5.62 -13.26
N TYR A 95 -8.65 4.63 -13.61
CA TYR A 95 -7.21 4.81 -13.83
C TYR A 95 -6.83 5.05 -15.29
N GLY A 96 -7.79 5.13 -16.22
CA GLY A 96 -7.52 5.38 -17.64
C GLY A 96 -6.86 4.22 -18.37
N GLU A 97 -7.00 3.00 -17.86
CA GLU A 97 -6.41 1.79 -18.43
C GLU A 97 -7.32 1.12 -19.47
N ASP A 98 -6.73 0.35 -20.37
CA ASP A 98 -7.50 -0.51 -21.27
C ASP A 98 -8.23 -1.61 -20.47
N VAL A 99 -9.56 -1.50 -20.45
CA VAL A 99 -10.42 -2.40 -19.68
C VAL A 99 -10.26 -3.86 -20.13
N ARG A 100 -10.07 -4.13 -21.43
CA ARG A 100 -9.92 -5.49 -21.95
C ARG A 100 -8.59 -6.10 -21.51
N ARG A 101 -7.51 -5.33 -21.59
CA ARG A 101 -6.17 -5.75 -21.11
C ARG A 101 -6.20 -6.07 -19.62
N VAL A 102 -6.74 -5.14 -18.81
CA VAL A 102 -6.81 -5.31 -17.35
C VAL A 102 -7.69 -6.50 -16.98
N SER A 103 -8.88 -6.66 -17.60
CA SER A 103 -9.77 -7.79 -17.32
C SER A 103 -9.11 -9.13 -17.62
N ARG A 104 -8.51 -9.27 -18.80
CA ARG A 104 -7.81 -10.50 -19.17
C ARG A 104 -6.71 -10.86 -18.18
N PHE A 105 -5.86 -9.88 -17.83
CA PHE A 105 -4.79 -10.11 -16.86
C PHE A 105 -5.36 -10.55 -15.49
N VAL A 106 -6.41 -9.89 -15.00
CA VAL A 106 -7.00 -10.21 -13.69
C VAL A 106 -7.66 -11.59 -13.71
N GLU A 107 -8.37 -11.96 -14.76
CA GLU A 107 -8.99 -13.29 -14.90
C GLU A 107 -7.95 -14.41 -14.87
N GLU A 108 -6.88 -14.24 -15.66
CA GLU A 108 -5.77 -15.20 -15.70
C GLU A 108 -5.00 -15.26 -14.38
N PHE A 109 -4.79 -14.11 -13.74
CA PHE A 109 -4.00 -14.02 -12.51
C PHE A 109 -4.75 -14.51 -11.28
N ALA A 110 -5.99 -14.06 -11.06
CA ALA A 110 -6.76 -14.33 -9.85
C ALA A 110 -7.33 -15.76 -9.80
N GLU A 111 -7.49 -16.41 -10.95
CA GLU A 111 -8.01 -17.80 -11.09
C GLU A 111 -9.35 -17.98 -10.34
N LEU A 112 -10.28 -17.04 -10.51
CA LEU A 112 -11.59 -17.09 -9.85
C LEU A 112 -12.62 -17.91 -10.63
N GLY A 113 -12.33 -18.26 -11.89
CA GLY A 113 -13.30 -18.95 -12.77
C GLY A 113 -14.61 -18.16 -12.88
N ASP A 114 -15.74 -18.84 -12.85
CA ASP A 114 -17.06 -18.23 -12.98
C ASP A 114 -17.42 -17.25 -11.86
N TYR A 115 -16.71 -17.33 -10.73
CA TYR A 115 -16.93 -16.37 -9.64
C TYR A 115 -16.58 -14.93 -10.01
N ILE A 116 -15.80 -14.69 -11.07
CA ILE A 116 -15.51 -13.32 -11.53
C ILE A 116 -16.80 -12.55 -11.87
N ASP A 117 -17.85 -13.27 -12.26
CA ASP A 117 -19.17 -12.71 -12.61
C ASP A 117 -20.18 -12.78 -11.45
N ALA A 118 -19.77 -13.28 -10.27
CA ALA A 118 -20.55 -13.23 -9.05
C ALA A 118 -20.31 -11.94 -8.25
N PRO A 119 -21.27 -11.46 -7.46
CA PRO A 119 -21.11 -10.30 -6.57
C PRO A 119 -19.98 -10.53 -5.56
N VAL A 120 -19.11 -9.51 -5.37
CA VAL A 120 -17.94 -9.62 -4.47
C VAL A 120 -18.33 -9.94 -3.02
N ARG A 121 -19.53 -9.58 -2.57
CA ARG A 121 -20.05 -9.97 -1.25
C ARG A 121 -20.13 -11.49 -1.04
N THR A 122 -20.15 -12.29 -2.10
CA THR A 122 -20.19 -13.76 -2.03
C THR A 122 -18.80 -14.39 -2.00
N TYR A 123 -17.75 -13.58 -2.13
CA TYR A 123 -16.38 -14.07 -2.14
C TYR A 123 -15.91 -14.47 -0.75
N SER A 124 -15.09 -15.52 -0.69
CA SER A 124 -14.27 -15.75 0.48
C SER A 124 -13.20 -14.64 0.62
N SER A 125 -12.62 -14.50 1.80
CA SER A 125 -11.51 -13.55 2.02
C SER A 125 -10.34 -13.79 1.04
N GLY A 126 -10.02 -15.06 0.77
CA GLY A 126 -9.00 -15.45 -0.20
C GLY A 126 -9.35 -15.04 -1.64
N MET A 127 -10.58 -15.22 -2.08
CA MET A 127 -11.05 -14.79 -3.41
C MET A 127 -10.97 -13.27 -3.56
N GLY A 128 -11.44 -12.53 -2.55
CA GLY A 128 -11.36 -11.07 -2.53
C GLY A 128 -9.91 -10.57 -2.62
N ALA A 129 -9.01 -11.22 -1.89
CA ALA A 129 -7.61 -10.89 -1.90
C ALA A 129 -6.90 -11.25 -3.23
N ARG A 130 -7.27 -12.38 -3.89
CA ARG A 130 -6.80 -12.75 -5.24
C ARG A 130 -7.21 -11.70 -6.27
N LEU A 131 -8.49 -11.27 -6.25
CA LEU A 131 -8.99 -10.21 -7.12
C LEU A 131 -8.23 -8.90 -6.90
N ALA A 132 -8.07 -8.48 -5.63
CA ALA A 132 -7.41 -7.24 -5.27
C ALA A 132 -5.94 -7.22 -5.70
N PHE A 133 -5.22 -8.30 -5.46
CA PHE A 133 -3.82 -8.41 -5.85
C PHE A 133 -3.67 -8.45 -7.37
N GLY A 134 -4.47 -9.26 -8.07
CA GLY A 134 -4.47 -9.32 -9.54
C GLY A 134 -4.72 -7.95 -10.17
N LEU A 135 -5.71 -7.21 -9.66
CA LEU A 135 -6.00 -5.86 -10.14
C LEU A 135 -4.85 -4.89 -9.87
N SER A 136 -4.20 -4.99 -8.69
CA SER A 136 -3.03 -4.16 -8.36
C SER A 136 -1.84 -4.41 -9.30
N MET A 137 -1.68 -5.66 -9.76
CA MET A 137 -0.62 -6.02 -10.70
C MET A 137 -0.99 -5.72 -12.16
N ALA A 138 -2.27 -5.63 -12.50
CA ALA A 138 -2.75 -5.30 -13.84
C ALA A 138 -2.55 -3.81 -14.21
N ILE A 139 -2.50 -2.94 -13.21
CA ILE A 139 -2.31 -1.49 -13.36
C ILE A 139 -0.86 -1.14 -13.09
N GLU A 140 -0.31 -0.24 -13.90
CA GLU A 140 1.07 0.22 -13.72
C GLU A 140 1.13 1.45 -12.83
N PHE A 141 1.91 1.36 -11.78
CA PHE A 141 2.20 2.45 -10.84
C PHE A 141 3.70 2.72 -10.80
N GLU A 142 4.07 3.97 -10.60
CA GLU A 142 5.46 4.37 -10.40
C GLU A 142 5.90 4.14 -8.94
N CYS A 143 4.95 4.08 -8.01
CA CYS A 143 5.20 3.75 -6.60
C CYS A 143 4.13 2.80 -6.06
N TYR A 144 4.55 1.63 -5.57
CA TYR A 144 3.67 0.65 -4.94
C TYR A 144 3.69 0.77 -3.41
N LEU A 145 2.49 0.75 -2.82
CA LEU A 145 2.32 0.73 -1.37
C LEU A 145 2.13 -0.70 -0.89
N VAL A 146 3.02 -1.18 -0.02
CA VAL A 146 3.03 -2.56 0.51
C VAL A 146 2.78 -2.52 2.02
N ASP A 147 1.59 -2.94 2.47
CA ASP A 147 1.23 -3.03 3.88
C ASP A 147 1.10 -4.51 4.26
N GLU A 148 2.19 -5.11 4.71
CA GLU A 148 2.35 -6.48 5.22
C GLU A 148 1.92 -7.66 4.31
N VAL A 149 1.12 -7.46 3.29
CA VAL A 149 0.38 -8.55 2.65
C VAL A 149 0.97 -8.93 1.29
N LEU A 150 2.05 -9.71 1.29
CA LEU A 150 2.41 -10.55 0.13
C LEU A 150 1.94 -12.01 0.31
N ALA A 151 1.42 -12.37 1.48
CA ALA A 151 0.99 -13.74 1.82
C ALA A 151 -0.53 -13.93 1.59
N VAL A 152 -1.00 -13.80 0.35
CA VAL A 152 -2.40 -13.99 -0.03
C VAL A 152 -2.60 -15.35 -0.67
N GLY A 153 -3.65 -16.07 -0.27
CA GLY A 153 -4.02 -17.35 -0.87
C GLY A 153 -3.14 -18.52 -0.41
N ASP A 154 -3.15 -19.60 -1.21
CA ASP A 154 -2.31 -20.78 -1.00
C ASP A 154 -0.85 -20.54 -1.45
N ALA A 155 0.04 -21.49 -1.14
CA ALA A 155 1.47 -21.38 -1.44
C ALA A 155 1.76 -21.14 -2.94
N ARG A 156 0.97 -21.75 -3.85
CA ARG A 156 1.13 -21.54 -5.30
C ARG A 156 0.78 -20.12 -5.70
N PHE A 157 -0.30 -19.58 -5.13
CA PHE A 157 -0.72 -18.21 -5.42
C PHE A 157 0.24 -17.18 -4.79
N GLN A 158 0.76 -17.45 -3.59
CA GLN A 158 1.78 -16.62 -2.94
C GLN A 158 3.04 -16.50 -3.80
N GLU A 159 3.52 -17.62 -4.38
CA GLU A 159 4.68 -17.59 -5.28
C GLU A 159 4.39 -16.80 -6.56
N ARG A 160 3.17 -16.91 -7.13
CA ARG A 160 2.73 -16.08 -8.26
C ARG A 160 2.72 -14.60 -7.91
N CYS A 161 2.21 -14.24 -6.74
CA CYS A 161 2.22 -12.86 -6.23
C CYS A 161 3.65 -12.34 -6.09
N ARG A 162 4.55 -13.14 -5.52
CA ARG A 162 5.96 -12.79 -5.34
C ARG A 162 6.62 -12.49 -6.68
N ILE A 163 6.48 -13.38 -7.66
CA ILE A 163 7.05 -13.20 -9.02
C ILE A 163 6.49 -11.94 -9.70
N ALA A 164 5.16 -11.73 -9.63
CA ALA A 164 4.53 -10.58 -10.23
C ALA A 164 5.01 -9.28 -9.59
N PHE A 165 5.11 -9.25 -8.26
CA PHE A 165 5.62 -8.10 -7.51
C PHE A 165 7.08 -7.79 -7.82
N GLU A 166 7.96 -8.80 -7.85
CA GLU A 166 9.38 -8.62 -8.20
C GLU A 166 9.55 -8.07 -9.62
N ASN A 167 8.69 -8.47 -10.55
CA ASN A 167 8.72 -7.92 -11.91
C ASN A 167 8.30 -6.44 -11.95
N ARG A 168 7.29 -6.05 -11.17
CA ARG A 168 6.85 -4.64 -11.07
C ARG A 168 7.91 -3.77 -10.40
N ARG A 169 8.55 -4.29 -9.33
CA ARG A 169 9.60 -3.61 -8.58
C ARG A 169 10.80 -3.17 -9.45
N LYS A 170 11.11 -3.88 -10.51
CA LYS A 170 12.24 -3.53 -11.41
C LYS A 170 12.13 -2.12 -12.00
N ASN A 171 10.91 -1.60 -12.14
CA ASN A 171 10.62 -0.32 -12.79
C ASN A 171 9.79 0.63 -11.91
N SER A 172 9.69 0.34 -10.61
CA SER A 172 8.82 1.12 -9.71
C SER A 172 9.42 1.18 -8.31
N ASP A 173 9.21 2.30 -7.65
CA ASP A 173 9.56 2.49 -6.24
C ASP A 173 8.55 1.77 -5.32
N ILE A 174 8.94 1.56 -4.07
CA ILE A 174 8.10 0.93 -3.05
C ILE A 174 8.07 1.79 -1.80
N ILE A 175 6.91 1.89 -1.15
CA ILE A 175 6.82 2.28 0.26
C ILE A 175 6.24 1.08 1.00
N MET A 176 7.05 0.47 1.86
CA MET A 176 6.76 -0.79 2.52
C MET A 176 6.59 -0.63 4.02
N ILE A 177 5.53 -1.22 4.57
CA ILE A 177 5.38 -1.53 5.99
C ILE A 177 5.52 -3.04 6.14
N SER A 178 6.40 -3.49 7.03
CA SER A 178 6.51 -4.91 7.38
C SER A 178 7.00 -5.07 8.81
N HIS A 179 6.58 -6.15 9.46
CA HIS A 179 7.18 -6.59 10.73
C HIS A 179 8.48 -7.36 10.51
N SER A 180 8.76 -7.81 9.30
CA SER A 180 10.02 -8.46 8.94
C SER A 180 11.07 -7.43 8.54
N MET A 181 12.01 -7.15 9.44
CA MET A 181 13.12 -6.23 9.16
C MET A 181 14.02 -6.74 8.02
N SER A 182 14.09 -8.06 7.82
CA SER A 182 14.83 -8.62 6.69
C SER A 182 14.17 -8.27 5.36
N MET A 183 12.83 -8.32 5.27
CA MET A 183 12.12 -7.88 4.06
C MET A 183 12.34 -6.39 3.78
N ILE A 184 12.24 -5.55 4.80
CA ILE A 184 12.50 -4.11 4.68
C ILE A 184 13.93 -3.88 4.19
N ASN A 185 14.92 -4.55 4.79
CA ASN A 185 16.33 -4.42 4.40
C ASN A 185 16.62 -4.92 2.98
N THR A 186 15.89 -5.93 2.52
CA THR A 186 16.06 -6.50 1.18
C THR A 186 15.42 -5.64 0.09
N HIS A 187 14.30 -4.96 0.41
CA HIS A 187 13.47 -4.32 -0.59
C HIS A 187 13.49 -2.79 -0.56
N CYS A 188 14.08 -2.18 0.47
CA CYS A 188 14.08 -0.73 0.64
C CYS A 188 15.51 -0.19 0.68
N ASP A 189 15.70 0.99 0.11
CA ASP A 189 16.98 1.72 0.09
C ASP A 189 17.08 2.65 1.30
N ARG A 190 15.97 3.29 1.63
CA ARG A 190 15.85 4.32 2.67
C ARG A 190 14.79 3.94 3.70
N GLY A 191 14.78 4.65 4.82
CA GLY A 191 13.80 4.42 5.87
C GLY A 191 13.17 5.68 6.43
N MET A 192 11.91 5.54 6.85
CA MET A 192 11.17 6.53 7.64
C MET A 192 10.74 5.88 8.95
N VAL A 193 11.08 6.50 10.08
CA VAL A 193 10.64 6.03 11.41
C VAL A 193 9.53 6.94 11.91
N LEU A 194 8.36 6.37 12.16
CA LEU A 194 7.22 7.06 12.74
C LEU A 194 7.20 6.87 14.25
N VAL A 195 7.45 7.95 14.97
CA VAL A 195 7.48 8.01 16.44
C VAL A 195 6.85 9.31 16.93
N ASP A 196 5.95 9.25 17.91
CA ASP A 196 5.30 10.39 18.56
C ASP A 196 4.78 11.47 17.59
N GLY A 197 4.17 11.02 16.51
CA GLY A 197 3.60 11.90 15.48
C GLY A 197 4.61 12.54 14.53
N ARG A 198 5.89 12.15 14.60
CA ARG A 198 6.97 12.63 13.74
C ARG A 198 7.43 11.54 12.79
N LEU A 199 7.75 11.91 11.55
CA LEU A 199 8.43 11.05 10.58
C LEU A 199 9.91 11.51 10.51
N ILE A 200 10.80 10.60 10.87
CA ILE A 200 12.25 10.82 10.85
C ILE A 200 12.80 10.06 9.64
N ALA A 201 13.39 10.77 8.69
CA ALA A 201 13.99 10.22 7.49
C ALA A 201 15.42 9.74 7.73
N PHE A 202 15.79 8.66 7.06
CA PHE A 202 17.14 8.09 7.05
C PHE A 202 17.54 7.77 5.61
N ASP A 203 18.72 8.19 5.21
CA ASP A 203 19.25 7.96 3.86
C ASP A 203 19.60 6.50 3.57
N LYS A 204 19.73 5.68 4.63
CA LYS A 204 19.96 4.24 4.54
C LYS A 204 18.95 3.51 5.41
N VAL A 205 18.40 2.43 4.89
CA VAL A 205 17.38 1.65 5.58
C VAL A 205 17.91 1.01 6.87
N GLU A 206 19.19 0.62 6.90
CA GLU A 206 19.84 0.03 8.06
C GLU A 206 19.85 1.00 9.27
N GLN A 207 20.08 2.29 9.01
CA GLN A 207 20.05 3.33 10.06
C GLN A 207 18.63 3.49 10.63
N ALA A 208 17.62 3.42 9.78
CA ALA A 208 16.23 3.46 10.22
C ALA A 208 15.88 2.24 11.09
N ILE A 209 16.32 1.05 10.70
CA ILE A 209 16.12 -0.20 11.45
C ILE A 209 16.83 -0.11 12.82
N GLU A 210 18.07 0.36 12.86
CA GLU A 210 18.81 0.54 14.10
C GLU A 210 18.12 1.56 15.04
N SER A 211 17.69 2.70 14.50
CA SER A 211 16.93 3.71 15.22
C SER A 211 15.62 3.14 15.77
N TYR A 212 14.88 2.38 14.95
CA TYR A 212 13.66 1.72 15.38
C TYR A 212 13.89 0.78 16.57
N TYR A 213 14.94 -0.03 16.56
CA TYR A 213 15.27 -0.90 17.71
C TYR A 213 15.69 -0.13 18.96
N ARG A 214 16.38 1.00 18.82
CA ARG A 214 16.76 1.85 19.98
C ARG A 214 15.53 2.48 20.64
N LEU A 215 14.54 2.89 19.84
CA LEU A 215 13.30 3.53 20.34
C LEU A 215 12.32 2.52 20.97
N ASN A 216 12.53 1.22 20.77
CA ASN A 216 11.66 0.15 21.27
C ASN A 216 12.31 -0.69 22.38
N ARG A 217 13.43 -0.24 22.91
CA ARG A 217 14.03 -0.78 24.13
C ARG A 217 13.56 0.00 25.34
#